data_adfe77789230af25e925e421d14fab3a
#
_entry.id   adfe77789230af25e925e421d14fab3a
#
_cell.length_a   1.000
_cell.length_b   1.000
_cell.length_c   1.000
_cell.angle_alpha   90.00
_cell.angle_beta   90.00
_cell.angle_gamma   90.00
#
_symmetry.space_group_name_H-M   'P 1'
#
loop_
_entity.id
_entity.type
_entity.pdbx_description
1 polymer ?
#
loop_
_entity_poly.entity_id
_entity_poly.type
_entity_poly.pdbx_seq_one_letter_code
_entity_poly.pdbx_strand_id
1 'polypeptide(L)'
;MMRFLGLVAGSLAALAFTLIPADAQAYPQWQFSSGATRCSQCHFSPAGGGLLTGYGRDAIGEELSTWEGKGDFAHGAVELPEWLKLGADWRIAFLANDDGGPDQPKSALFPMQLDGHLRLAFDAFSFNAIGGFRAQARKSSGPIPDGSFLPTNENRLVSREHFVSWQPSSRGAYLRAGRFFAPFGLRMAEHLVYVRRDLGFNNLQESYNLSGGYLENEWEAHVTLFAPDYVQNTGTQEMGAAAYYERRLLDETAGVAAQVKYANSDAGGRAIGGLVGKLFIEPAHLLLLGEANVVHHMPTGTDPAQQFAGLFGASFLPVKGIMLTVFGEQFATNLMDSNSAVNAGTGLLSWFPYPHFEVQLVGRTQAAKSGPAINTLLAQFHYFL
;
A
#
# COMPACT_ATOMS: atom_id res chain seq x y z
N MET A 1 25.24 -17.43 -37.98
CA MET A 1 24.14 -18.16 -37.33
C MET A 1 24.31 -18.26 -35.80
N MET A 2 25.46 -18.53 -35.23
CA MET A 2 25.67 -18.65 -33.77
C MET A 2 25.45 -17.34 -32.96
N ARG A 3 25.67 -16.14 -33.51
CA ARG A 3 25.48 -14.87 -32.81
C ARG A 3 24.00 -14.46 -32.66
N PHE A 4 23.12 -14.90 -33.56
CA PHE A 4 21.68 -14.66 -33.49
C PHE A 4 20.99 -15.57 -32.45
N LEU A 5 21.43 -16.81 -32.29
CA LEU A 5 20.92 -17.71 -31.24
C LEU A 5 21.29 -17.22 -29.84
N GLY A 6 22.45 -16.59 -29.64
CA GLY A 6 22.85 -16.03 -28.35
C GLY A 6 22.01 -14.83 -27.93
N LEU A 7 21.57 -13.98 -28.88
CA LEU A 7 20.70 -12.85 -28.60
C LEU A 7 19.26 -13.28 -28.27
N VAL A 8 18.73 -14.29 -28.98
CA VAL A 8 17.39 -14.83 -28.72
C VAL A 8 17.35 -15.60 -27.40
N ALA A 9 18.40 -16.38 -27.10
CA ALA A 9 18.51 -17.07 -25.81
C ALA A 9 18.68 -16.07 -24.62
N GLY A 10 19.45 -14.99 -24.82
CA GLY A 10 19.58 -13.91 -23.84
C GLY A 10 18.26 -13.15 -23.59
N SER A 11 17.49 -12.90 -24.66
CA SER A 11 16.18 -12.26 -24.55
C SER A 11 15.12 -13.16 -23.91
N LEU A 12 15.14 -14.47 -24.19
CA LEU A 12 14.27 -15.46 -23.55
C LEU A 12 14.66 -15.73 -22.09
N ALA A 13 15.95 -15.71 -21.76
CA ALA A 13 16.41 -15.77 -20.38
C ALA A 13 16.04 -14.51 -19.59
N ALA A 14 16.13 -13.31 -20.19
CA ALA A 14 15.65 -12.09 -19.58
C ALA A 14 14.12 -12.10 -19.36
N LEU A 15 13.34 -12.65 -20.29
CA LEU A 15 11.89 -12.82 -20.12
C LEU A 15 11.52 -13.85 -19.04
N ALA A 16 12.32 -14.89 -18.86
CA ALA A 16 12.08 -15.94 -17.85
C ALA A 16 12.37 -15.49 -16.40
N PHE A 17 13.10 -14.38 -16.20
CA PHE A 17 13.38 -13.81 -14.88
C PHE A 17 12.30 -12.87 -14.36
N THR A 18 11.21 -12.64 -15.11
CA THR A 18 10.24 -11.57 -14.84
C THR A 18 8.96 -12.00 -14.09
N LEU A 19 8.94 -13.11 -13.39
CA LEU A 19 7.70 -13.65 -12.83
C LEU A 19 7.76 -13.86 -11.32
N ILE A 20 7.63 -12.81 -10.50
CA ILE A 20 7.26 -12.92 -9.07
C ILE A 20 6.70 -11.59 -8.50
N PRO A 21 5.70 -11.60 -7.60
CA PRO A 21 4.79 -10.50 -7.33
C PRO A 21 4.95 -9.74 -6.01
N ALA A 22 4.39 -8.55 -5.96
CA ALA A 22 4.01 -7.79 -4.76
C ALA A 22 2.91 -6.72 -5.07
N ASP A 23 2.43 -5.94 -4.14
CA ASP A 23 1.12 -5.35 -4.02
C ASP A 23 0.81 -4.07 -4.81
N ALA A 24 -0.45 -3.93 -5.28
CA ALA A 24 -1.04 -2.67 -5.72
C ALA A 24 -1.31 -1.74 -4.51
N GLN A 25 -0.95 -0.47 -4.59
CA GLN A 25 -0.99 0.44 -3.44
C GLN A 25 -1.46 1.85 -3.81
N ALA A 26 -2.12 2.50 -2.84
CA ALA A 26 -2.48 3.90 -2.91
C ALA A 26 -1.29 4.79 -2.54
N TYR A 27 -1.20 5.96 -3.14
CA TYR A 27 -0.25 7.00 -2.79
C TYR A 27 -1.01 8.16 -2.12
N PRO A 28 -1.15 8.20 -0.79
CA PRO A 28 -1.79 9.32 -0.11
C PRO A 28 -1.04 10.63 -0.37
N GLN A 29 0.21 10.57 -0.81
CA GLN A 29 1.05 11.71 -1.19
C GLN A 29 0.48 12.50 -2.39
N TRP A 30 -0.41 11.92 -3.19
CA TRP A 30 -1.07 12.60 -4.30
C TRP A 30 -2.44 13.19 -3.93
N GLN A 31 -2.94 12.94 -2.73
CA GLN A 31 -4.17 13.61 -2.28
C GLN A 31 -3.94 15.12 -2.19
N PHE A 32 -4.96 15.88 -2.50
CA PHE A 32 -5.01 17.33 -2.56
C PHE A 32 -4.11 17.94 -3.67
N SER A 33 -2.87 17.51 -3.84
CA SER A 33 -1.97 18.03 -4.86
C SER A 33 -2.44 17.74 -6.30
N SER A 34 -3.17 16.65 -6.52
CA SER A 34 -3.80 16.30 -7.80
C SER A 34 -5.27 16.73 -7.88
N GLY A 35 -5.76 17.58 -6.95
CA GLY A 35 -7.18 17.92 -6.84
C GLY A 35 -8.06 16.80 -6.29
N ALA A 36 -7.51 15.59 -6.07
CA ALA A 36 -8.25 14.49 -5.45
C ALA A 36 -8.22 14.61 -3.93
N THR A 37 -9.39 14.61 -3.31
CA THR A 37 -9.53 14.70 -1.85
C THR A 37 -9.80 13.36 -1.18
N ARG A 38 -10.11 12.32 -1.97
CA ARG A 38 -10.43 10.96 -1.52
C ARG A 38 -9.70 9.92 -2.36
N CYS A 39 -9.36 8.78 -1.75
CA CYS A 39 -8.81 7.64 -2.48
C CYS A 39 -9.75 7.15 -3.60
N SER A 40 -11.07 7.19 -3.35
CA SER A 40 -12.11 6.77 -4.30
C SER A 40 -12.30 7.68 -5.51
N GLN A 41 -11.65 8.83 -5.60
CA GLN A 41 -11.63 9.63 -6.82
C GLN A 41 -10.67 9.05 -7.85
N CYS A 42 -9.49 8.62 -7.43
CA CYS A 42 -8.48 8.02 -8.30
C CYS A 42 -8.61 6.50 -8.40
N HIS A 43 -9.17 5.83 -7.40
CA HIS A 43 -9.29 4.37 -7.33
C HIS A 43 -10.74 3.91 -7.22
N PHE A 44 -11.06 2.75 -7.80
CA PHE A 44 -12.39 2.14 -7.60
C PHE A 44 -12.58 1.59 -6.18
N SER A 45 -11.51 1.42 -5.41
CA SER A 45 -11.56 1.04 -4.01
C SER A 45 -11.55 2.27 -3.10
N PRO A 46 -12.52 2.44 -2.17
CA PRO A 46 -12.48 3.51 -1.17
C PRO A 46 -11.25 3.48 -0.27
N ALA A 47 -10.62 2.33 -0.17
CA ALA A 47 -9.36 2.16 0.55
C ALA A 47 -8.13 2.56 -0.28
N GLY A 48 -8.30 2.99 -1.53
CA GLY A 48 -7.21 3.20 -2.47
C GLY A 48 -6.61 1.89 -3.01
N GLY A 49 -5.65 2.00 -3.89
CA GLY A 49 -4.98 0.87 -4.54
C GLY A 49 -5.81 0.20 -5.64
N GLY A 50 -5.21 -0.76 -6.33
CA GLY A 50 -5.85 -1.46 -7.42
C GLY A 50 -6.17 -0.57 -8.63
N LEU A 51 -7.25 -0.91 -9.33
CA LEU A 51 -7.66 -0.22 -10.55
C LEU A 51 -7.95 1.26 -10.36
N LEU A 52 -7.45 2.05 -11.31
CA LEU A 52 -7.70 3.48 -11.41
C LEU A 52 -9.04 3.76 -12.08
N THR A 53 -9.72 4.81 -11.61
CA THR A 53 -10.87 5.44 -12.27
C THR A 53 -10.40 6.22 -13.51
N GLY A 54 -11.34 6.74 -14.31
CA GLY A 54 -11.01 7.69 -15.39
C GLY A 54 -10.23 8.89 -14.86
N TYR A 55 -10.71 9.51 -13.80
CA TYR A 55 -10.00 10.63 -13.14
C TYR A 55 -8.56 10.28 -12.72
N GLY A 56 -8.36 9.10 -12.11
CA GLY A 56 -7.01 8.68 -11.73
C GLY A 56 -6.09 8.45 -12.93
N ARG A 57 -6.63 7.98 -14.06
CA ARG A 57 -5.89 7.80 -15.32
C ARG A 57 -5.54 9.14 -15.97
N ASP A 58 -6.49 10.08 -15.99
CA ASP A 58 -6.27 11.42 -16.51
C ASP A 58 -5.21 12.16 -15.68
N ALA A 59 -5.30 12.10 -14.34
CA ALA A 59 -4.31 12.68 -13.45
C ALA A 59 -2.89 12.13 -13.70
N ILE A 60 -2.73 10.82 -13.88
CA ILE A 60 -1.44 10.21 -14.21
C ILE A 60 -0.94 10.68 -15.58
N GLY A 61 -1.83 10.77 -16.57
CA GLY A 61 -1.48 11.16 -17.92
C GLY A 61 -1.07 12.63 -18.05
N GLU A 62 -1.78 13.52 -17.38
CA GLU A 62 -1.70 14.96 -17.60
C GLU A 62 -0.99 15.71 -16.47
N GLU A 63 -1.14 15.28 -15.21
CA GLU A 63 -0.69 16.06 -14.05
C GLU A 63 0.55 15.49 -13.37
N LEU A 64 0.63 14.17 -13.23
CA LEU A 64 1.64 13.53 -12.39
C LEU A 64 2.90 13.10 -13.16
N SER A 65 2.84 12.90 -14.47
CA SER A 65 4.00 12.44 -15.25
C SER A 65 4.81 13.60 -15.82
N THR A 66 6.14 13.49 -15.80
CA THR A 66 7.05 14.51 -16.34
C THR A 66 6.75 14.81 -17.81
N TRP A 67 6.64 13.75 -18.62
CA TRP A 67 6.21 13.82 -20.00
C TRP A 67 4.77 13.37 -20.09
N GLU A 68 3.95 14.23 -20.64
CA GLU A 68 2.51 13.96 -20.80
C GLU A 68 2.26 12.79 -21.73
N GLY A 69 1.12 12.18 -21.56
CA GLY A 69 0.68 11.06 -22.38
C GLY A 69 -0.69 10.57 -21.95
N LYS A 70 -1.21 9.57 -22.66
CA LYS A 70 -2.50 8.96 -22.31
C LYS A 70 -2.35 8.07 -21.09
N GLY A 71 -3.13 8.33 -20.04
CA GLY A 71 -3.28 7.50 -18.86
C GLY A 71 -4.27 6.34 -19.04
N ASP A 72 -4.86 6.19 -20.23
CA ASP A 72 -5.76 5.10 -20.58
C ASP A 72 -5.07 3.74 -20.57
N PHE A 73 -5.85 2.65 -20.48
CA PHE A 73 -5.34 1.29 -20.55
C PHE A 73 -4.48 1.09 -21.80
N ALA A 74 -3.28 0.51 -21.61
CA ALA A 74 -2.26 0.35 -22.64
C ALA A 74 -1.97 1.66 -23.42
N HIS A 75 -1.90 2.81 -22.71
CA HIS A 75 -1.69 4.15 -23.28
C HIS A 75 -2.72 4.53 -24.38
N GLY A 76 -3.94 4.02 -24.26
CA GLY A 76 -5.01 4.25 -25.22
C GLY A 76 -4.87 3.47 -26.54
N ALA A 77 -3.97 2.49 -26.60
CA ALA A 77 -3.85 1.60 -27.76
C ALA A 77 -4.99 0.59 -27.86
N VAL A 78 -5.69 0.32 -26.75
CA VAL A 78 -6.82 -0.61 -26.67
C VAL A 78 -8.00 0.09 -26.00
N GLU A 79 -9.11 0.21 -26.72
CA GLU A 79 -10.36 0.69 -26.16
C GLU A 79 -11.13 -0.48 -25.55
N LEU A 80 -11.39 -0.40 -24.25
CA LEU A 80 -12.18 -1.37 -23.52
C LEU A 80 -13.64 -0.90 -23.44
N PRO A 81 -14.63 -1.82 -23.51
CA PRO A 81 -16.02 -1.44 -23.30
C PRO A 81 -16.21 -0.92 -21.87
N GLU A 82 -17.21 -0.05 -21.65
CA GLU A 82 -17.43 0.63 -20.36
C GLU A 82 -17.62 -0.34 -19.20
N TRP A 83 -18.25 -1.48 -19.44
CA TRP A 83 -18.48 -2.51 -18.42
C TRP A 83 -17.23 -3.31 -18.02
N LEU A 84 -16.13 -3.21 -18.79
CA LEU A 84 -14.86 -3.91 -18.53
C LEU A 84 -13.74 -2.92 -18.27
N LYS A 85 -13.08 -3.06 -17.14
CA LYS A 85 -11.82 -2.36 -16.88
C LYS A 85 -10.75 -3.39 -16.54
N LEU A 86 -9.60 -3.21 -17.15
CA LEU A 86 -8.40 -4.02 -16.91
C LEU A 86 -7.28 -3.13 -16.39
N GLY A 87 -6.38 -3.73 -15.65
CA GLY A 87 -5.16 -3.10 -15.17
C GLY A 87 -4.12 -4.14 -14.80
N ALA A 88 -2.95 -3.66 -14.50
CA ALA A 88 -1.83 -4.47 -14.02
C ALA A 88 -0.96 -3.64 -13.09
N ASP A 89 -0.17 -4.33 -12.28
CA ASP A 89 0.81 -3.71 -11.39
C ASP A 89 2.06 -4.59 -11.41
N TRP A 90 3.16 -4.03 -11.88
CA TRP A 90 4.40 -4.76 -12.09
C TRP A 90 5.59 -3.99 -11.53
N ARG A 91 6.33 -4.62 -10.62
CA ARG A 91 7.48 -4.02 -9.94
C ARG A 91 8.68 -4.95 -9.93
N ILE A 92 9.85 -4.37 -10.17
CA ILE A 92 11.16 -4.99 -9.97
C ILE A 92 11.90 -4.13 -8.95
N ALA A 93 12.53 -4.75 -7.96
CA ALA A 93 13.26 -4.04 -6.93
C ALA A 93 14.65 -4.62 -6.69
N PHE A 94 15.61 -3.73 -6.49
CA PHE A 94 16.89 -4.02 -5.86
C PHE A 94 16.82 -3.58 -4.41
N LEU A 95 17.14 -4.47 -3.50
CA LEU A 95 17.19 -4.23 -2.05
C LEU A 95 18.60 -4.48 -1.56
N ALA A 96 19.14 -3.56 -0.78
CA ALA A 96 20.34 -3.77 0.04
C ALA A 96 19.98 -3.45 1.50
N ASN A 97 20.35 -4.37 2.40
CA ASN A 97 20.07 -4.24 3.82
C ASN A 97 21.36 -4.47 4.62
N ASP A 98 21.62 -3.57 5.56
CA ASP A 98 22.77 -3.60 6.47
C ASP A 98 22.28 -3.56 7.91
N ASP A 99 22.49 -4.63 8.66
CA ASP A 99 22.15 -4.77 10.08
C ASP A 99 23.37 -4.67 11.01
N GLY A 100 24.52 -4.26 10.46
CA GLY A 100 25.79 -4.15 11.19
C GLY A 100 26.52 -5.47 11.44
N GLY A 101 26.06 -6.58 10.83
CA GLY A 101 26.70 -7.88 10.94
C GLY A 101 27.95 -8.02 10.07
N PRO A 102 28.76 -9.11 10.25
CA PRO A 102 30.04 -9.25 9.58
C PRO A 102 29.97 -9.45 8.05
N ASP A 103 28.82 -9.91 7.53
CA ASP A 103 28.62 -10.19 6.10
C ASP A 103 27.64 -9.20 5.46
N GLN A 104 27.74 -7.92 5.78
CA GLN A 104 26.83 -6.87 5.33
C GLN A 104 27.49 -5.94 4.31
N PRO A 105 26.72 -5.24 3.46
CA PRO A 105 25.27 -5.39 3.28
C PRO A 105 24.87 -6.63 2.49
N LYS A 106 23.72 -7.21 2.81
CA LYS A 106 23.07 -8.24 1.97
C LYS A 106 22.20 -7.57 0.92
N SER A 107 22.33 -8.02 -0.33
CA SER A 107 21.56 -7.43 -1.42
C SER A 107 20.86 -8.48 -2.26
N ALA A 108 19.74 -8.11 -2.86
CA ALA A 108 18.97 -8.93 -3.78
C ALA A 108 18.30 -8.08 -4.85
N LEU A 109 18.27 -8.58 -6.07
CA LEU A 109 17.40 -8.10 -7.14
C LEU A 109 16.27 -9.12 -7.30
N PHE A 110 15.04 -8.66 -7.26
CA PHE A 110 13.90 -9.56 -7.35
C PHE A 110 12.70 -8.86 -7.98
N PRO A 111 11.86 -9.61 -8.70
CA PRO A 111 10.55 -9.12 -9.08
C PRO A 111 9.71 -8.97 -7.81
N MET A 112 9.20 -7.78 -7.58
CA MET A 112 8.48 -7.41 -6.36
C MET A 112 6.97 -7.56 -6.53
N GLN A 113 6.43 -7.40 -7.75
CA GLN A 113 5.00 -7.48 -8.02
C GLN A 113 4.70 -7.88 -9.46
N LEU A 114 3.66 -8.71 -9.63
CA LEU A 114 3.02 -8.99 -10.90
C LEU A 114 1.55 -9.34 -10.66
N ASP A 115 0.69 -8.33 -10.64
CA ASP A 115 -0.74 -8.47 -10.43
C ASP A 115 -1.51 -8.06 -11.68
N GLY A 116 -2.58 -8.78 -11.96
CA GLY A 116 -3.61 -8.43 -12.93
C GLY A 116 -4.85 -7.95 -12.22
N HIS A 117 -5.47 -6.90 -12.75
CA HIS A 117 -6.67 -6.29 -12.19
C HIS A 117 -7.83 -6.42 -13.17
N LEU A 118 -8.99 -6.77 -12.65
CA LEU A 118 -10.23 -6.92 -13.38
C LEU A 118 -11.36 -6.20 -12.65
N ARG A 119 -12.14 -5.42 -13.38
CA ARG A 119 -13.44 -4.92 -12.93
C ARG A 119 -14.48 -5.18 -14.01
N LEU A 120 -15.60 -5.80 -13.63
CA LEU A 120 -16.81 -5.92 -14.39
C LEU A 120 -17.88 -5.04 -13.74
N ALA A 121 -18.46 -4.09 -14.49
CA ALA A 121 -19.41 -3.10 -13.96
C ALA A 121 -20.75 -3.21 -14.70
N PHE A 122 -21.83 -3.24 -13.93
CA PHE A 122 -23.22 -3.33 -14.42
C PHE A 122 -24.07 -2.37 -13.57
N ASP A 123 -24.39 -1.22 -14.13
CA ASP A 123 -25.07 -0.13 -13.42
C ASP A 123 -24.39 0.20 -12.07
N ALA A 124 -25.12 0.05 -10.97
CA ALA A 124 -24.64 0.29 -9.63
C ALA A 124 -23.77 -0.85 -9.07
N PHE A 125 -23.73 -2.01 -9.72
CA PHE A 125 -23.01 -3.18 -9.23
C PHE A 125 -21.70 -3.37 -9.98
N SER A 126 -20.70 -3.88 -9.28
CA SER A 126 -19.47 -4.34 -9.92
C SER A 126 -18.87 -5.54 -9.21
N PHE A 127 -18.18 -6.37 -10.00
CA PHE A 127 -17.25 -7.37 -9.50
C PHE A 127 -15.82 -6.88 -9.74
N ASN A 128 -14.97 -6.97 -8.73
CA ASN A 128 -13.59 -6.55 -8.80
C ASN A 128 -12.69 -7.70 -8.35
N ALA A 129 -11.58 -7.90 -9.03
CA ALA A 129 -10.60 -8.91 -8.69
C ALA A 129 -9.18 -8.41 -8.93
N ILE A 130 -8.27 -8.72 -8.03
CA ILE A 130 -6.82 -8.57 -8.16
C ILE A 130 -6.22 -9.92 -7.87
N GLY A 131 -5.50 -10.47 -8.83
CA GLY A 131 -4.82 -11.74 -8.71
C GLY A 131 -3.41 -11.64 -9.24
N GLY A 132 -2.49 -12.30 -8.57
CA GLY A 132 -1.10 -12.28 -8.95
C GLY A 132 -0.30 -13.42 -8.33
N PHE A 133 1.01 -13.35 -8.47
CA PHE A 133 1.91 -14.34 -7.93
C PHE A 133 2.42 -13.90 -6.54
N ARG A 134 2.59 -14.83 -5.64
CA ARG A 134 3.21 -14.63 -4.33
C ARG A 134 4.69 -14.99 -4.39
N ALA A 135 5.55 -14.01 -4.10
CA ALA A 135 6.90 -14.31 -3.67
C ALA A 135 6.86 -14.73 -2.20
N GLN A 136 7.51 -15.82 -1.84
CA GLN A 136 7.75 -16.16 -0.44
C GLN A 136 9.17 -15.81 -0.04
N ALA A 137 9.32 -15.38 1.20
CA ALA A 137 10.61 -15.20 1.81
C ALA A 137 11.42 -16.50 1.81
N ARG A 138 12.68 -16.44 1.37
CA ARG A 138 13.65 -17.48 1.68
C ARG A 138 13.84 -17.49 3.19
N LYS A 139 13.79 -18.66 3.82
CA LYS A 139 14.32 -18.80 5.16
C LYS A 139 15.80 -18.44 5.10
N SER A 140 16.10 -17.19 5.36
CA SER A 140 17.46 -16.75 5.60
C SER A 140 17.86 -17.27 6.96
N SER A 141 19.05 -17.85 7.07
CA SER A 141 19.65 -18.23 8.34
C SER A 141 20.13 -17.01 9.16
N GLY A 142 19.58 -15.83 8.92
CA GLY A 142 19.88 -14.58 9.62
C GLY A 142 18.65 -13.74 9.89
N PRO A 143 18.70 -12.84 10.86
CA PRO A 143 17.58 -11.99 11.23
C PRO A 143 17.38 -10.91 10.18
N ILE A 144 16.67 -11.22 9.11
CA ILE A 144 15.95 -10.20 8.37
C ILE A 144 14.58 -10.15 9.05
N PRO A 145 14.23 -9.06 9.72
CA PRO A 145 12.90 -8.91 10.28
C PRO A 145 11.92 -8.94 9.11
N ASP A 146 11.07 -9.94 9.05
CA ASP A 146 9.86 -10.04 8.25
C ASP A 146 9.83 -9.32 6.89
N GLY A 147 10.72 -9.65 6.02
CA GLY A 147 10.77 -9.02 4.72
C GLY A 147 11.58 -9.82 3.72
N SER A 148 12.00 -10.98 4.11
CA SER A 148 12.79 -11.83 3.23
C SER A 148 11.89 -12.50 2.19
N PHE A 149 12.09 -12.15 0.94
CA PHE A 149 11.27 -12.56 -0.17
C PHE A 149 11.99 -13.61 -1.01
N LEU A 150 11.59 -14.87 -0.85
CA LEU A 150 11.85 -15.86 -1.89
C LEU A 150 10.69 -16.86 -1.97
N PRO A 151 10.33 -17.32 -3.17
CA PRO A 151 9.20 -18.21 -3.35
C PRO A 151 9.45 -19.58 -2.73
N THR A 152 8.53 -20.07 -1.92
CA THR A 152 8.41 -21.50 -1.64
C THR A 152 7.55 -22.17 -2.70
N ASN A 153 7.66 -23.48 -2.84
CA ASN A 153 6.95 -24.24 -3.88
C ASN A 153 5.43 -24.33 -3.71
N GLU A 154 4.87 -23.70 -2.67
CA GLU A 154 3.46 -23.82 -2.34
C GLU A 154 2.71 -22.51 -2.65
N ASN A 155 1.64 -22.62 -3.42
CA ASN A 155 0.68 -21.57 -3.76
C ASN A 155 1.29 -20.25 -4.27
N ARG A 156 1.86 -20.29 -5.46
CA ARG A 156 2.43 -19.11 -6.13
C ARG A 156 1.36 -18.12 -6.60
N LEU A 157 0.15 -18.60 -6.89
CA LEU A 157 -0.96 -17.76 -7.34
C LEU A 157 -1.84 -17.40 -6.16
N VAL A 158 -2.07 -16.11 -5.95
CA VAL A 158 -2.96 -15.61 -4.89
C VAL A 158 -3.97 -14.64 -5.46
N SER A 159 -5.18 -14.68 -4.92
CA SER A 159 -6.12 -13.58 -5.10
C SER A 159 -5.90 -12.60 -3.96
N ARG A 160 -5.46 -11.39 -4.29
CA ARG A 160 -5.30 -10.32 -3.30
C ARG A 160 -6.63 -9.73 -2.91
N GLU A 161 -7.39 -9.32 -3.91
CA GLU A 161 -8.74 -8.81 -3.72
C GLU A 161 -9.70 -9.54 -4.64
N HIS A 162 -10.88 -9.84 -4.14
CA HIS A 162 -12.04 -10.22 -4.94
C HIS A 162 -13.30 -9.85 -4.17
N PHE A 163 -14.08 -8.96 -4.74
CA PHE A 163 -15.27 -8.47 -4.07
C PHE A 163 -16.34 -8.02 -5.05
N VAL A 164 -17.57 -8.06 -4.59
CA VAL A 164 -18.68 -7.37 -5.23
C VAL A 164 -18.92 -6.05 -4.52
N SER A 165 -19.28 -5.02 -5.26
CA SER A 165 -19.71 -3.76 -4.67
C SER A 165 -20.98 -3.25 -5.30
N TRP A 166 -21.77 -2.57 -4.50
CA TRP A 166 -22.91 -1.75 -4.91
C TRP A 166 -22.57 -0.31 -4.61
N GLN A 167 -22.54 0.52 -5.65
CA GLN A 167 -22.24 1.94 -5.55
C GLN A 167 -22.95 2.65 -6.72
N PRO A 168 -24.14 3.22 -6.50
CA PRO A 168 -24.94 3.81 -7.57
C PRO A 168 -24.38 5.13 -8.08
N SER A 169 -23.50 5.77 -7.36
CA SER A 169 -22.88 7.05 -7.71
C SER A 169 -21.47 7.14 -7.16
N SER A 170 -20.64 8.00 -7.71
CA SER A 170 -19.30 8.33 -7.19
C SER A 170 -19.34 8.99 -5.80
N ARG A 171 -20.51 9.51 -5.39
CA ARG A 171 -20.82 10.03 -4.05
C ARG A 171 -22.00 9.28 -3.46
N GLY A 172 -22.17 9.41 -2.13
CA GLY A 172 -23.24 8.75 -1.42
C GLY A 172 -22.87 7.38 -0.87
N ALA A 173 -23.87 6.56 -0.64
CA ALA A 173 -23.70 5.26 -0.01
C ALA A 173 -23.05 4.23 -0.95
N TYR A 174 -22.23 3.36 -0.36
CA TYR A 174 -21.75 2.15 -1.01
C TYR A 174 -21.79 0.95 -0.05
N LEU A 175 -21.81 -0.25 -0.61
CA LEU A 175 -21.61 -1.52 0.09
C LEU A 175 -20.60 -2.37 -0.67
N ARG A 176 -19.74 -3.09 0.05
CA ARG A 176 -18.79 -4.07 -0.52
C ARG A 176 -18.79 -5.35 0.30
N ALA A 177 -18.68 -6.48 -0.36
CA ALA A 177 -18.54 -7.79 0.28
C ALA A 177 -17.50 -8.64 -0.48
N GLY A 178 -16.57 -9.24 0.22
CA GLY A 178 -15.50 -10.07 -0.33
C GLY A 178 -14.17 -9.84 0.37
N ARG A 179 -13.07 -10.18 -0.30
CA ARG A 179 -11.71 -10.04 0.20
C ARG A 179 -11.10 -8.71 -0.27
N PHE A 180 -10.72 -7.85 0.66
CA PHE A 180 -10.08 -6.55 0.41
C PHE A 180 -9.54 -5.94 1.71
N PHE A 181 -8.81 -4.83 1.64
CA PHE A 181 -8.44 -4.04 2.82
C PHE A 181 -9.58 -3.13 3.28
N ALA A 182 -9.82 -3.10 4.60
CA ALA A 182 -10.70 -2.09 5.19
C ALA A 182 -10.13 -0.68 4.98
N PRO A 183 -10.97 0.34 4.71
CA PRO A 183 -10.56 1.73 4.79
C PRO A 183 -10.11 2.07 6.22
N PHE A 184 -8.81 2.34 6.40
CA PHE A 184 -8.19 2.61 7.70
C PHE A 184 -6.82 3.25 7.51
N GLY A 185 -6.50 4.32 8.25
CA GLY A 185 -5.21 5.00 8.21
C GLY A 185 -4.88 5.73 6.92
N LEU A 186 -3.65 6.15 6.82
CA LEU A 186 -3.09 6.84 5.65
C LEU A 186 -2.99 5.95 4.41
N ARG A 187 -2.97 4.62 4.59
CA ARG A 187 -2.83 3.67 3.49
C ARG A 187 -1.57 3.92 2.65
N MET A 188 -0.45 4.16 3.35
CA MET A 188 0.86 4.34 2.73
C MET A 188 1.18 3.20 1.75
N ALA A 189 1.83 3.55 0.64
CA ALA A 189 2.33 2.58 -0.32
C ALA A 189 3.44 1.71 0.29
N GLU A 190 4.27 2.31 1.11
CA GLU A 190 5.43 1.71 1.75
C GLU A 190 5.00 0.70 2.82
N HIS A 191 5.11 -0.59 2.53
CA HIS A 191 4.67 -1.66 3.42
C HIS A 191 5.56 -1.86 4.67
N LEU A 192 6.72 -1.23 4.72
CA LEU A 192 7.61 -1.28 5.88
C LEU A 192 7.19 -0.33 7.01
N VAL A 193 6.27 0.62 6.74
CA VAL A 193 5.84 1.59 7.76
C VAL A 193 5.05 0.93 8.87
N TYR A 194 5.31 1.35 10.11
CA TYR A 194 4.72 0.71 11.30
C TYR A 194 3.20 0.84 11.37
N VAL A 195 2.64 1.98 10.97
CA VAL A 195 1.17 2.20 10.94
C VAL A 195 0.44 1.27 9.97
N ARG A 196 1.17 0.60 9.10
CA ARG A 196 0.64 -0.43 8.20
C ARG A 196 1.03 -1.83 8.65
N ARG A 197 2.34 -2.08 8.84
CA ARG A 197 2.89 -3.39 9.16
C ARG A 197 2.36 -3.95 10.48
N ASP A 198 2.32 -3.11 11.52
CA ASP A 198 2.06 -3.56 12.88
C ASP A 198 0.56 -3.42 13.27
N LEU A 199 -0.25 -2.71 12.47
CA LEU A 199 -1.68 -2.57 12.71
C LEU A 199 -2.55 -3.61 11.95
N GLY A 200 -1.94 -4.48 11.15
CA GLY A 200 -2.65 -5.56 10.42
C GLY A 200 -3.19 -5.13 9.06
N PHE A 201 -2.46 -4.24 8.37
CA PHE A 201 -2.75 -3.78 7.02
C PHE A 201 -1.56 -3.99 6.08
N ASN A 202 -0.67 -4.91 6.43
CA ASN A 202 0.49 -5.26 5.63
C ASN A 202 0.10 -6.14 4.43
N ASN A 203 1.06 -6.38 3.58
CA ASN A 203 0.93 -7.23 2.39
C ASN A 203 0.37 -8.60 2.75
N LEU A 204 -0.60 -9.08 1.98
CA LEU A 204 -1.30 -10.36 2.18
C LEU A 204 -2.08 -10.44 3.50
N GLN A 205 -2.35 -9.31 4.14
CA GLN A 205 -3.21 -9.24 5.32
C GLN A 205 -4.65 -8.81 4.98
N GLU A 206 -5.03 -8.89 3.71
CA GLU A 206 -6.42 -8.73 3.30
C GLU A 206 -7.28 -9.81 3.96
N SER A 207 -8.45 -9.42 4.41
CA SER A 207 -9.44 -10.26 5.08
C SER A 207 -10.74 -10.34 4.27
N TYR A 208 -11.61 -11.27 4.59
CA TYR A 208 -12.98 -11.25 4.10
C TYR A 208 -13.79 -10.21 4.85
N ASN A 209 -14.40 -9.29 4.13
CA ASN A 209 -15.02 -8.11 4.69
C ASN A 209 -16.44 -7.91 4.17
N LEU A 210 -17.28 -7.36 5.04
CA LEU A 210 -18.50 -6.64 4.69
C LEU A 210 -18.28 -5.18 5.08
N SER A 211 -18.23 -4.28 4.11
CA SER A 211 -17.96 -2.87 4.34
C SER A 211 -19.04 -2.00 3.74
N GLY A 212 -19.48 -1.01 4.46
CA GLY A 212 -20.35 0.05 3.97
C GLY A 212 -19.81 1.41 4.35
N GLY A 213 -20.19 2.42 3.59
CA GLY A 213 -19.78 3.78 3.85
C GLY A 213 -20.58 4.80 3.08
N TYR A 214 -20.24 6.04 3.33
CA TYR A 214 -20.84 7.20 2.68
C TYR A 214 -19.73 8.17 2.27
N LEU A 215 -19.76 8.61 1.03
CA LEU A 215 -18.72 9.40 0.38
C LEU A 215 -19.28 10.76 -0.02
N GLU A 216 -18.74 11.84 0.54
CA GLU A 216 -19.01 13.22 0.14
C GLU A 216 -17.70 13.96 -0.13
N ASN A 217 -17.78 15.14 -0.73
CA ASN A 217 -16.57 15.93 -0.95
C ASN A 217 -15.93 16.38 0.35
N GLU A 218 -16.75 16.82 1.30
CA GLU A 218 -16.27 17.36 2.55
C GLU A 218 -15.99 16.32 3.63
N TRP A 219 -16.51 15.12 3.50
CA TRP A 219 -16.32 14.05 4.48
C TRP A 219 -16.55 12.66 3.88
N GLU A 220 -16.02 11.66 4.54
CA GLU A 220 -16.33 10.26 4.27
C GLU A 220 -16.37 9.46 5.57
N ALA A 221 -17.17 8.40 5.57
CA ALA A 221 -17.31 7.49 6.70
C ALA A 221 -17.36 6.04 6.20
N HIS A 222 -16.69 5.15 6.91
CA HIS A 222 -16.61 3.74 6.57
C HIS A 222 -16.77 2.88 7.81
N VAL A 223 -17.51 1.78 7.68
CA VAL A 223 -17.60 0.72 8.69
C VAL A 223 -17.35 -0.61 7.99
N THR A 224 -16.49 -1.43 8.57
CA THR A 224 -16.11 -2.72 8.01
C THR A 224 -16.16 -3.79 9.09
N LEU A 225 -16.89 -4.86 8.85
CA LEU A 225 -16.78 -6.12 9.59
C LEU A 225 -15.83 -7.03 8.83
N PHE A 226 -14.94 -7.71 9.52
CA PHE A 226 -13.93 -8.56 8.89
C PHE A 226 -13.79 -9.91 9.58
N ALA A 227 -13.42 -10.90 8.79
CA ALA A 227 -13.14 -12.27 9.22
C ALA A 227 -11.85 -12.78 8.54
N PRO A 228 -11.17 -13.78 9.12
CA PRO A 228 -9.95 -14.36 8.55
C PRO A 228 -10.14 -14.91 7.15
N ASP A 229 -9.05 -14.93 6.38
CA ASP A 229 -8.99 -15.65 5.12
C ASP A 229 -8.64 -17.12 5.37
N TYR A 230 -9.65 -17.95 5.60
CA TYR A 230 -9.50 -19.39 5.79
C TYR A 230 -9.18 -20.14 4.48
N VAL A 231 -9.35 -19.52 3.32
CA VAL A 231 -9.17 -20.19 2.01
C VAL A 231 -7.68 -20.19 1.63
N GLN A 232 -7.04 -19.04 1.66
CA GLN A 232 -5.63 -18.91 1.33
C GLN A 232 -4.74 -19.01 2.57
N ASN A 233 -5.32 -18.96 3.76
CA ASN A 233 -4.63 -18.97 5.05
C ASN A 233 -3.51 -17.92 5.11
N THR A 234 -3.77 -16.75 4.53
CA THR A 234 -2.87 -15.60 4.53
C THR A 234 -3.36 -14.56 5.52
N GLY A 235 -2.45 -13.68 5.92
CA GLY A 235 -2.81 -12.54 6.76
C GLY A 235 -2.96 -12.85 8.24
N THR A 236 -3.59 -11.91 8.92
CA THR A 236 -3.95 -12.06 10.32
C THR A 236 -5.18 -12.95 10.44
N GLN A 237 -5.13 -13.94 11.32
CA GLN A 237 -6.30 -14.78 11.64
C GLN A 237 -7.25 -14.03 12.57
N GLU A 238 -7.53 -12.78 12.29
CA GLU A 238 -8.34 -11.87 13.11
C GLU A 238 -9.75 -11.74 12.54
N MET A 239 -10.73 -11.67 13.44
CA MET A 239 -12.10 -11.24 13.16
C MET A 239 -12.43 -10.00 13.99
N GLY A 240 -13.28 -9.13 13.45
CA GLY A 240 -13.66 -7.93 14.19
C GLY A 240 -14.34 -6.87 13.35
N ALA A 241 -14.16 -5.62 13.77
CA ALA A 241 -14.73 -4.46 13.11
C ALA A 241 -13.73 -3.30 13.07
N ALA A 242 -13.85 -2.48 12.05
CA ALA A 242 -13.12 -1.23 11.92
C ALA A 242 -14.07 -0.11 11.48
N ALA A 243 -13.80 1.12 11.93
CA ALA A 243 -14.48 2.30 11.45
C ALA A 243 -13.46 3.42 11.21
N TYR A 244 -13.74 4.21 10.19
CA TYR A 244 -12.95 5.38 9.80
C TYR A 244 -13.88 6.52 9.42
N TYR A 245 -13.55 7.72 9.88
CA TYR A 245 -14.24 8.95 9.51
C TYR A 245 -13.22 10.05 9.21
N GLU A 246 -13.32 10.69 8.06
CA GLU A 246 -12.48 11.82 7.65
C GLU A 246 -13.34 13.04 7.32
N ARG A 247 -12.95 14.20 7.83
CA ARG A 247 -13.50 15.52 7.49
C ARG A 247 -12.44 16.34 6.75
N ARG A 248 -12.82 16.92 5.61
CA ARG A 248 -11.99 17.86 4.86
C ARG A 248 -12.25 19.27 5.32
N LEU A 249 -11.20 20.05 5.36
CA LEU A 249 -11.14 21.41 5.92
C LEU A 249 -10.37 22.30 4.94
N LEU A 250 -10.42 23.62 5.18
CA LEU A 250 -9.61 24.60 4.43
C LEU A 250 -9.80 24.48 2.91
N ASP A 251 -11.06 24.53 2.46
CA ASP A 251 -11.42 24.37 1.05
C ASP A 251 -10.80 23.12 0.42
N GLU A 252 -10.91 22.00 1.13
CA GLU A 252 -10.45 20.67 0.71
C GLU A 252 -8.91 20.53 0.56
N THR A 253 -8.12 21.43 1.16
CA THR A 253 -6.64 21.31 1.20
C THR A 253 -6.11 20.63 2.46
N ALA A 254 -6.98 20.35 3.43
CA ALA A 254 -6.64 19.62 4.64
C ALA A 254 -7.65 18.52 4.94
N GLY A 255 -7.22 17.50 5.66
CA GLY A 255 -8.06 16.42 6.16
C GLY A 255 -7.68 16.01 7.57
N VAL A 256 -8.70 15.77 8.41
CA VAL A 256 -8.51 15.14 9.72
C VAL A 256 -9.43 13.94 9.83
N ALA A 257 -8.87 12.83 10.33
CA ALA A 257 -9.65 11.60 10.49
C ALA A 257 -9.47 11.01 11.88
N ALA A 258 -10.53 10.29 12.31
CA ALA A 258 -10.50 9.42 13.47
C ALA A 258 -10.82 7.99 13.03
N GLN A 259 -10.19 7.04 13.71
CA GLN A 259 -10.30 5.62 13.36
C GLN A 259 -10.29 4.74 14.59
N VAL A 260 -11.04 3.63 14.51
CA VAL A 260 -11.06 2.59 15.53
C VAL A 260 -11.09 1.23 14.88
N LYS A 261 -10.43 0.25 15.49
CA LYS A 261 -10.47 -1.17 15.09
C LYS A 261 -10.49 -2.02 16.34
N TYR A 262 -11.36 -3.00 16.37
CA TYR A 262 -11.31 -4.10 17.33
C TYR A 262 -11.11 -5.41 16.56
N ALA A 263 -10.16 -6.21 16.99
CA ALA A 263 -9.83 -7.48 16.39
C ALA A 263 -9.58 -8.54 17.46
N ASN A 264 -9.98 -9.77 17.18
CA ASN A 264 -9.78 -10.93 18.03
C ASN A 264 -9.30 -12.13 17.21
N SER A 265 -8.46 -12.96 17.80
CA SER A 265 -7.92 -14.21 17.24
C SER A 265 -7.59 -15.18 18.36
N ASP A 266 -7.16 -16.39 18.02
CA ASP A 266 -6.67 -17.37 19.01
C ASP A 266 -5.45 -16.87 19.78
N ALA A 267 -4.66 -15.98 19.20
CA ALA A 267 -3.50 -15.33 19.84
C ALA A 267 -3.89 -14.22 20.82
N GLY A 268 -5.17 -13.83 20.86
CA GLY A 268 -5.68 -12.75 21.70
C GLY A 268 -6.38 -11.65 20.93
N GLY A 269 -6.74 -10.60 21.64
CA GLY A 269 -7.46 -9.45 21.11
C GLY A 269 -6.61 -8.18 21.03
N ARG A 270 -7.05 -7.23 20.22
CA ARG A 270 -6.53 -5.86 20.22
C ARG A 270 -7.60 -4.84 19.87
N ALA A 271 -7.55 -3.71 20.56
CA ALA A 271 -8.33 -2.52 20.24
C ALA A 271 -7.38 -1.41 19.81
N ILE A 272 -7.68 -0.76 18.70
CA ILE A 272 -6.87 0.32 18.11
C ILE A 272 -7.72 1.57 18.06
N GLY A 273 -7.19 2.69 18.52
CA GLY A 273 -7.75 4.02 18.33
C GLY A 273 -6.70 4.94 17.75
N GLY A 274 -7.03 5.73 16.75
CA GLY A 274 -6.07 6.57 16.08
C GLY A 274 -6.65 7.82 15.44
N LEU A 275 -5.74 8.72 15.10
CA LEU A 275 -5.99 9.96 14.38
C LEU A 275 -5.09 10.04 13.15
N VAL A 276 -5.63 10.66 12.09
CA VAL A 276 -4.91 10.95 10.85
C VAL A 276 -5.04 12.44 10.56
N GLY A 277 -3.94 13.04 10.10
CA GLY A 277 -3.90 14.42 9.65
C GLY A 277 -3.23 14.54 8.30
N LYS A 278 -3.77 15.39 7.44
CA LYS A 278 -3.23 15.71 6.11
C LYS A 278 -3.38 17.21 5.88
N LEU A 279 -2.35 17.85 5.33
CA LEU A 279 -2.37 19.28 5.01
C LEU A 279 -1.53 19.55 3.77
N PHE A 280 -2.15 20.05 2.72
CA PHE A 280 -1.46 20.50 1.52
C PHE A 280 -1.27 22.02 1.56
N ILE A 281 -0.03 22.44 1.45
CA ILE A 281 0.39 23.85 1.40
C ILE A 281 0.70 24.18 -0.06
N GLU A 282 -0.35 24.57 -0.79
CA GLU A 282 -0.32 24.77 -2.24
C GLU A 282 0.84 25.67 -2.72
N PRO A 283 1.10 26.86 -2.16
CA PRO A 283 2.21 27.73 -2.62
C PRO A 283 3.60 27.11 -2.48
N ALA A 284 3.73 26.12 -1.59
CA ALA A 284 4.99 25.41 -1.35
C ALA A 284 5.03 24.03 -2.03
N HIS A 285 3.96 23.62 -2.71
CA HIS A 285 3.80 22.25 -3.22
C HIS A 285 4.16 21.17 -2.19
N LEU A 286 3.77 21.38 -0.94
CA LEU A 286 4.16 20.58 0.20
C LEU A 286 2.93 19.93 0.85
N LEU A 287 2.92 18.62 0.92
CA LEU A 287 1.91 17.86 1.66
C LEU A 287 2.51 17.34 2.97
N LEU A 288 1.88 17.66 4.08
CA LEU A 288 2.18 17.08 5.38
C LEU A 288 1.20 15.95 5.68
N LEU A 289 1.72 14.83 6.20
CA LEU A 289 0.97 13.63 6.53
C LEU A 289 1.31 13.19 7.95
N GLY A 290 0.31 12.76 8.70
CA GLY A 290 0.52 12.21 10.03
C GLY A 290 -0.53 11.18 10.40
N GLU A 291 -0.10 10.15 11.11
CA GLU A 291 -0.97 9.12 11.68
C GLU A 291 -0.41 8.70 13.04
N ALA A 292 -1.28 8.61 14.05
CA ALA A 292 -0.92 8.17 15.38
C ALA A 292 -1.98 7.22 15.93
N ASN A 293 -1.57 6.04 16.37
CA ASN A 293 -2.43 4.99 16.88
C ASN A 293 -1.96 4.48 18.23
N VAL A 294 -2.90 4.31 19.16
CA VAL A 294 -2.70 3.56 20.39
C VAL A 294 -3.40 2.20 20.24
N VAL A 295 -2.69 1.14 20.61
CA VAL A 295 -3.17 -0.22 20.56
C VAL A 295 -3.25 -0.77 21.96
N HIS A 296 -4.43 -1.13 22.43
CA HIS A 296 -4.58 -1.96 23.62
C HIS A 296 -4.49 -3.43 23.17
N HIS A 297 -3.32 -4.04 23.36
CA HIS A 297 -3.04 -5.42 22.97
C HIS A 297 -3.29 -6.35 24.16
N MET A 298 -4.12 -7.35 23.97
CA MET A 298 -4.61 -8.32 24.95
C MET A 298 -4.20 -9.74 24.50
N PRO A 299 -2.94 -10.13 24.57
CA PRO A 299 -2.49 -11.45 24.13
C PRO A 299 -3.00 -12.54 25.04
N THR A 300 -3.25 -13.74 24.48
CA THR A 300 -3.65 -14.90 25.28
C THR A 300 -2.48 -15.34 26.17
N GLY A 301 -2.72 -15.46 27.47
CA GLY A 301 -1.75 -16.02 28.42
C GLY A 301 -0.65 -15.08 28.90
N THR A 302 -0.70 -13.80 28.56
CA THR A 302 0.21 -12.77 29.07
C THR A 302 -0.55 -11.48 29.42
N ASP A 303 0.08 -10.59 30.19
CA ASP A 303 -0.54 -9.33 30.59
C ASP A 303 -0.79 -8.42 29.37
N PRO A 304 -1.89 -7.65 29.39
CA PRO A 304 -2.16 -6.65 28.36
C PRO A 304 -1.09 -5.56 28.31
N ALA A 305 -0.82 -5.04 27.12
CA ALA A 305 0.13 -3.95 26.90
C ALA A 305 -0.51 -2.82 26.08
N GLN A 306 -0.09 -1.58 26.38
CA GLN A 306 -0.38 -0.42 25.55
C GLN A 306 0.75 -0.25 24.54
N GLN A 307 0.45 -0.37 23.25
CA GLN A 307 1.39 -0.16 22.16
C GLN A 307 1.13 1.17 21.46
N PHE A 308 2.09 1.65 20.72
CA PHE A 308 1.97 2.85 19.90
C PHE A 308 2.53 2.59 18.51
N ALA A 309 1.84 3.07 17.48
CA ALA A 309 2.34 3.14 16.12
C ALA A 309 2.04 4.52 15.54
N GLY A 310 3.07 5.25 15.16
CA GLY A 310 2.94 6.59 14.61
C GLY A 310 3.86 6.84 13.44
N LEU A 311 3.40 7.73 12.55
CA LEU A 311 4.12 8.23 11.39
C LEU A 311 3.85 9.73 11.25
N PHE A 312 4.89 10.50 10.92
CA PHE A 312 4.75 11.88 10.47
C PHE A 312 5.73 12.13 9.33
N GLY A 313 5.27 12.79 8.27
CA GLY A 313 6.09 13.06 7.12
C GLY A 313 5.63 14.22 6.27
N ALA A 314 6.45 14.50 5.28
CA ALA A 314 6.24 15.55 4.29
C ALA A 314 6.59 15.03 2.90
N SER A 315 5.76 15.37 1.93
CA SER A 315 6.00 15.11 0.50
C SER A 315 6.06 16.46 -0.23
N PHE A 316 7.15 16.69 -0.91
CA PHE A 316 7.42 17.91 -1.68
C PHE A 316 7.43 17.56 -3.17
N LEU A 317 6.72 18.34 -3.97
CA LEU A 317 6.58 18.16 -5.41
C LEU A 317 7.29 19.32 -6.13
N PRO A 318 8.64 19.29 -6.28
CA PRO A 318 9.41 20.42 -6.81
C PRO A 318 9.08 20.74 -8.25
N VAL A 319 8.82 19.73 -9.03
CA VAL A 319 8.43 19.83 -10.44
C VAL A 319 7.52 18.66 -10.81
N LYS A 320 6.79 18.80 -11.89
CA LYS A 320 5.91 17.75 -12.43
C LYS A 320 6.69 16.44 -12.62
N GLY A 321 6.13 15.36 -12.10
CA GLY A 321 6.70 14.02 -12.21
C GLY A 321 7.72 13.66 -11.14
N ILE A 322 8.15 14.58 -10.29
CA ILE A 322 9.12 14.30 -9.21
C ILE A 322 8.49 14.57 -7.86
N MET A 323 8.59 13.60 -6.97
CA MET A 323 8.14 13.69 -5.59
C MET A 323 9.27 13.28 -4.65
N LEU A 324 9.56 14.15 -3.69
CA LEU A 324 10.48 13.90 -2.59
C LEU A 324 9.68 13.72 -1.31
N THR A 325 9.79 12.58 -0.66
CA THR A 325 9.08 12.32 0.60
C THR A 325 10.07 11.98 1.70
N VAL A 326 9.84 12.52 2.87
CA VAL A 326 10.54 12.14 4.10
C VAL A 326 9.53 11.87 5.20
N PHE A 327 9.74 10.84 5.99
CA PHE A 327 8.92 10.59 7.18
C PHE A 327 9.71 9.92 8.30
N GLY A 328 9.30 10.22 9.52
CA GLY A 328 9.74 9.59 10.75
C GLY A 328 8.63 8.72 11.32
N GLU A 329 9.01 7.63 11.94
CA GLU A 329 8.10 6.65 12.49
C GLU A 329 8.54 6.19 13.88
N GLN A 330 7.58 5.80 14.68
CA GLN A 330 7.83 5.13 15.94
C GLN A 330 6.86 3.97 16.13
N PHE A 331 7.38 2.85 16.59
CA PHE A 331 6.60 1.74 17.11
C PHE A 331 7.09 1.38 18.52
N ALA A 332 6.18 1.28 19.48
CA ALA A 332 6.49 0.84 20.84
C ALA A 332 5.58 -0.34 21.20
N THR A 333 6.18 -1.47 21.56
CA THR A 333 5.43 -2.66 21.97
C THR A 333 4.84 -2.55 23.37
N ASN A 334 5.35 -1.63 24.19
CA ASN A 334 4.82 -1.30 25.50
C ASN A 334 5.16 0.15 25.84
N LEU A 335 4.18 1.02 25.92
CA LEU A 335 4.36 2.45 26.25
C LEU A 335 4.92 2.68 27.66
N MET A 336 4.78 1.71 28.56
CA MET A 336 5.33 1.79 29.91
C MET A 336 6.82 1.41 29.98
N ASP A 337 7.36 0.81 28.91
CA ASP A 337 8.77 0.48 28.77
C ASP A 337 9.43 1.33 27.68
N SER A 338 10.21 2.31 28.07
CA SER A 338 10.92 3.17 27.12
C SER A 338 11.96 2.46 26.25
N ASN A 339 12.32 1.21 26.56
CA ASN A 339 13.25 0.40 25.76
C ASN A 339 12.53 -0.40 24.67
N SER A 340 11.21 -0.46 24.72
CA SER A 340 10.38 -1.17 23.74
C SER A 340 10.21 -0.40 22.42
N ALA A 341 10.63 0.85 22.37
CA ALA A 341 10.44 1.71 21.21
C ALA A 341 11.51 1.48 20.13
N VAL A 342 11.04 1.39 18.89
CA VAL A 342 11.85 1.38 17.67
C VAL A 342 11.46 2.60 16.85
N ASN A 343 12.46 3.38 16.43
CA ASN A 343 12.27 4.54 15.59
C ASN A 343 12.79 4.25 14.18
N ALA A 344 12.17 4.84 13.17
CA ALA A 344 12.69 4.78 11.82
C ALA A 344 12.56 6.14 11.13
N GLY A 345 13.52 6.42 10.23
CA GLY A 345 13.48 7.54 9.32
C GLY A 345 13.60 7.03 7.89
N THR A 346 12.77 7.56 7.00
CA THR A 346 12.74 7.14 5.59
C THR A 346 12.74 8.37 4.68
N GLY A 347 13.58 8.31 3.65
CA GLY A 347 13.56 9.26 2.54
C GLY A 347 13.26 8.54 1.23
N LEU A 348 12.40 9.12 0.40
CA LEU A 348 12.01 8.59 -0.90
C LEU A 348 12.18 9.65 -1.97
N LEU A 349 12.67 9.22 -3.13
CA LEU A 349 12.58 9.94 -4.39
C LEU A 349 11.76 9.09 -5.34
N SER A 350 10.60 9.59 -5.75
CA SER A 350 9.78 8.98 -6.81
C SER A 350 9.82 9.86 -8.05
N TRP A 351 10.09 9.26 -9.19
CA TRP A 351 10.06 9.91 -10.50
C TRP A 351 9.08 9.16 -11.40
N PHE A 352 8.11 9.88 -11.93
CA PHE A 352 7.10 9.44 -12.89
C PHE A 352 7.43 9.99 -14.27
N PRO A 353 8.30 9.34 -15.08
CA PRO A 353 8.73 9.88 -16.37
C PRO A 353 7.56 9.96 -17.36
N TYR A 354 6.80 8.89 -17.49
CA TYR A 354 5.63 8.77 -18.36
C TYR A 354 4.43 8.23 -17.58
N PRO A 355 3.20 8.38 -18.09
CA PRO A 355 2.05 7.69 -17.54
C PRO A 355 2.35 6.20 -17.34
N HIS A 356 1.93 5.65 -16.22
CA HIS A 356 2.13 4.26 -15.83
C HIS A 356 3.56 3.82 -15.46
N PHE A 357 4.54 4.71 -15.45
CA PHE A 357 5.92 4.40 -15.09
C PHE A 357 6.37 5.17 -13.84
N GLU A 358 6.97 4.47 -12.91
CA GLU A 358 7.62 5.04 -11.74
C GLU A 358 9.01 4.41 -11.54
N VAL A 359 9.96 5.27 -11.20
CA VAL A 359 11.26 4.88 -10.65
C VAL A 359 11.34 5.44 -9.24
N GLN A 360 11.57 4.57 -8.26
CA GLN A 360 11.63 4.98 -6.86
C GLN A 360 12.95 4.56 -6.23
N LEU A 361 13.54 5.48 -5.45
CA LEU A 361 14.67 5.23 -4.57
C LEU A 361 14.24 5.48 -3.13
N VAL A 362 14.50 4.52 -2.25
CA VAL A 362 14.16 4.57 -0.83
C VAL A 362 15.38 4.32 0.02
N GLY A 363 15.67 5.24 0.94
CA GLY A 363 16.63 5.04 2.01
C GLY A 363 15.90 5.01 3.36
N ARG A 364 16.10 3.96 4.16
CA ARG A 364 15.48 3.80 5.47
C ARG A 364 16.52 3.42 6.51
N THR A 365 16.48 4.10 7.65
CA THR A 365 17.23 3.71 8.85
C THR A 365 16.24 3.39 9.96
N GLN A 366 16.42 2.24 10.59
CA GLN A 366 15.61 1.80 11.73
C GLN A 366 16.53 1.53 12.91
N ALA A 367 16.20 2.05 14.08
CA ALA A 367 16.98 1.87 15.30
C ALA A 367 16.07 1.58 16.50
N ALA A 368 16.40 0.53 17.24
CA ALA A 368 15.93 0.32 18.59
C ALA A 368 16.85 1.09 19.57
N LYS A 369 16.40 1.29 20.80
CA LYS A 369 17.21 1.96 21.84
C LYS A 369 18.51 1.19 22.17
N SER A 370 18.48 -0.13 21.98
CA SER A 370 19.63 -1.01 22.14
C SER A 370 19.86 -1.82 20.87
N GLY A 371 21.10 -1.91 20.42
CA GLY A 371 21.48 -2.63 19.21
C GLY A 371 21.91 -1.73 18.06
N PRO A 372 22.44 -2.31 16.98
CA PRO A 372 22.83 -1.59 15.78
C PRO A 372 21.61 -1.05 15.03
N ALA A 373 21.79 0.04 14.30
CA ALA A 373 20.80 0.50 13.36
C ALA A 373 20.75 -0.43 12.14
N ILE A 374 19.56 -0.64 11.60
CA ILE A 374 19.34 -1.37 10.35
C ILE A 374 19.14 -0.33 9.26
N ASN A 375 20.01 -0.37 8.24
CA ASN A 375 19.92 0.51 7.08
C ASN A 375 19.45 -0.28 5.87
N THR A 376 18.48 0.27 5.19
CA THR A 376 17.88 -0.33 3.99
C THR A 376 17.94 0.66 2.84
N LEU A 377 18.44 0.21 1.70
CA LEU A 377 18.35 0.90 0.42
C LEU A 377 17.51 0.06 -0.53
N LEU A 378 16.50 0.68 -1.15
CA LEU A 378 15.68 0.04 -2.18
C LEU A 378 15.65 0.92 -3.42
N ALA A 379 15.88 0.33 -4.59
CA ALA A 379 15.61 0.93 -5.87
C ALA A 379 14.53 0.12 -6.58
N GLN A 380 13.49 0.75 -7.06
CA GLN A 380 12.33 0.10 -7.64
C GLN A 380 12.01 0.70 -9.00
N PHE A 381 11.70 -0.15 -9.95
CA PHE A 381 10.99 0.20 -11.17
C PHE A 381 9.58 -0.36 -11.08
N HIS A 382 8.60 0.48 -11.38
CA HIS A 382 7.18 0.17 -11.26
C HIS A 382 6.47 0.54 -12.56
N TYR A 383 5.75 -0.42 -13.15
CA TYR A 383 4.85 -0.23 -14.26
C TYR A 383 3.45 -0.64 -13.83
N PHE A 384 2.45 0.25 -14.05
CA PHE A 384 1.08 0.04 -13.63
C PHE A 384 0.08 0.53 -14.69
N LEU A 385 -1.04 -0.19 -14.87
CA LEU A 385 -2.06 0.07 -15.89
C LEU A 385 -3.45 0.29 -15.27
#